data_73a6c56e6a1f782e80b6547fcaa717ae
#
_entry.id   73a6c56e6a1f782e80b6547fcaa717ae
#
_cell.length_a   1.000
_cell.length_b   1.000
_cell.length_c   1.000
_cell.angle_alpha   90.00
_cell.angle_beta   90.00
_cell.angle_gamma   90.00
#
_symmetry.space_group_name_H-M   'P 1'
#
loop_
_entity.id
_entity.type
_entity.pdbx_description
1 polymer ?
#
loop_
_entity_poly.entity_id
_entity_poly.type
_entity_poly.pdbx_seq_one_letter_code
_entity_poly.pdbx_strand_id
1 'polypeptide(L)'
;MRKHIALVLALVCVLALVSCGKNDTYKIRITVPAGSTEEIVYQEDFIYSDEEISPKGKKITISSGEGLGDTEVVLKPIEVKEENAYEPTYLTPGMPVEINVEKGAWFKVGVSMRNPTDEDITVYVEVTGVEVRIE
;
A
#
# COMPACT_ATOMS: atom_id res chain seq x y z
N MET A 1 37.23 3.27 -26.24
CA MET A 1 35.95 3.92 -26.04
C MET A 1 34.77 2.97 -25.97
N ARG A 2 34.63 2.05 -26.90
CA ARG A 2 33.51 1.08 -26.88
C ARG A 2 33.44 0.22 -25.63
N LYS A 3 34.61 -0.17 -25.09
CA LYS A 3 34.67 -1.00 -23.88
C LYS A 3 34.14 -0.28 -22.63
N HIS A 4 34.34 1.01 -22.54
CA HIS A 4 33.87 1.80 -21.40
C HIS A 4 32.35 2.00 -21.42
N ILE A 5 31.78 2.20 -22.59
CA ILE A 5 30.34 2.36 -22.74
C ILE A 5 29.61 1.08 -22.37
N ALA A 6 30.11 -0.08 -22.87
CA ALA A 6 29.51 -1.38 -22.55
C ALA A 6 29.57 -1.67 -21.04
N LEU A 7 30.66 -1.30 -20.38
CA LEU A 7 30.82 -1.50 -18.94
C LEU A 7 29.83 -0.66 -18.14
N VAL A 8 29.63 0.59 -18.52
CA VAL A 8 28.69 1.48 -17.85
C VAL A 8 27.25 0.98 -18.02
N LEU A 9 26.89 0.53 -19.21
CA LEU A 9 25.55 -0.02 -19.46
C LEU A 9 25.31 -1.28 -18.64
N ALA A 10 26.29 -2.19 -18.55
CA ALA A 10 26.17 -3.38 -17.74
C ALA A 10 25.98 -3.04 -16.26
N LEU A 11 26.69 -2.05 -15.76
CA LEU A 11 26.57 -1.61 -14.37
C LEU A 11 25.19 -1.05 -14.08
N VAL A 12 24.65 -0.24 -14.97
CA VAL A 12 23.29 0.32 -14.82
C VAL A 12 22.24 -0.79 -14.82
N CYS A 13 22.35 -1.76 -15.70
CA CYS A 13 21.44 -2.90 -15.74
C CYS A 13 21.47 -3.73 -14.45
N VAL A 14 22.64 -3.96 -13.89
CA VAL A 14 22.79 -4.71 -12.63
C VAL A 14 22.14 -3.96 -11.48
N LEU A 15 22.34 -2.65 -11.40
CA LEU A 15 21.70 -1.82 -10.37
C LEU A 15 20.19 -1.83 -10.49
N ALA A 16 19.66 -1.74 -11.72
CA ALA A 16 18.23 -1.80 -11.96
C ALA A 16 17.64 -3.15 -11.53
N LEU A 17 18.30 -4.25 -11.83
CA LEU A 17 17.85 -5.59 -11.45
C LEU A 17 17.84 -5.77 -9.93
N VAL A 18 18.87 -5.31 -9.23
CA VAL A 18 18.94 -5.38 -7.78
C VAL A 18 17.83 -4.54 -7.14
N SER A 19 17.56 -3.37 -7.70
CA SER A 19 16.49 -2.49 -7.24
C SER A 19 15.11 -3.13 -7.43
N CYS A 20 14.85 -3.72 -8.59
CA CYS A 20 13.55 -4.32 -8.90
C CYS A 20 13.32 -5.64 -8.14
N GLY A 21 14.35 -6.40 -7.82
CA GLY A 21 14.19 -7.74 -7.22
C GLY A 21 13.86 -7.74 -5.73
N LYS A 22 14.11 -6.66 -5.00
CA LYS A 22 13.98 -6.63 -3.53
C LYS A 22 12.92 -5.68 -2.99
N ASN A 23 12.63 -4.60 -3.69
CA ASN A 23 11.82 -3.51 -3.17
C ASN A 23 10.77 -3.05 -4.17
N ASP A 24 10.01 -4.00 -4.71
CA ASP A 24 8.90 -3.65 -5.58
C ASP A 24 7.86 -2.89 -4.79
N THR A 25 7.54 -1.70 -5.24
CA THR A 25 6.50 -0.88 -4.66
C THR A 25 5.23 -1.03 -5.49
N TYR A 26 4.15 -1.43 -4.82
CA TYR A 26 2.85 -1.54 -5.44
C TYR A 26 1.98 -0.35 -5.06
N LYS A 27 1.20 0.13 -6.02
CA LYS A 27 0.20 1.16 -5.79
C LYS A 27 -1.15 0.48 -5.60
N ILE A 28 -1.58 0.36 -4.37
CA ILE A 28 -2.86 -0.25 -4.04
C ILE A 28 -3.96 0.77 -4.27
N ARG A 29 -4.84 0.44 -5.18
CA ARG A 29 -5.92 1.31 -5.61
C ARG A 29 -7.13 1.21 -4.69
N ILE A 30 -7.65 2.35 -4.24
CA ILE A 30 -8.85 2.41 -3.42
C ILE A 30 -9.79 3.44 -4.03
N THR A 31 -11.01 3.02 -4.29
CA THR A 31 -12.06 3.91 -4.81
C THR A 31 -12.90 4.42 -3.64
N VAL A 32 -12.89 5.73 -3.43
CA VAL A 32 -13.71 6.37 -2.40
C VAL A 32 -15.03 6.81 -3.03
N PRO A 33 -16.17 6.20 -2.64
CA PRO A 33 -17.44 6.46 -3.28
C PRO A 33 -17.90 7.91 -3.17
N ALA A 34 -18.56 8.39 -4.21
CA ALA A 34 -19.20 9.69 -4.22
C ALA A 34 -20.22 9.78 -3.09
N GLY A 35 -20.28 10.93 -2.45
CA GLY A 35 -21.26 11.20 -1.38
C GLY A 35 -20.97 10.51 -0.06
N SER A 36 -19.77 9.92 0.12
CA SER A 36 -19.43 9.31 1.40
C SER A 36 -19.03 10.38 2.41
N THR A 37 -19.93 10.63 3.36
CA THR A 37 -19.78 11.70 4.36
C THR A 37 -19.89 11.17 5.79
N GLU A 38 -20.15 9.87 5.96
CA GLU A 38 -20.31 9.28 7.29
C GLU A 38 -19.01 9.34 8.07
N GLU A 39 -19.14 9.61 9.37
CA GLU A 39 -18.00 9.64 10.26
C GLU A 39 -17.42 8.24 10.46
N ILE A 40 -16.09 8.14 10.51
CA ILE A 40 -15.40 6.89 10.77
C ILE A 40 -15.32 6.68 12.27
N VAL A 41 -16.07 5.71 12.76
CA VAL A 41 -16.11 5.36 14.17
C VAL A 41 -15.35 4.07 14.45
N TYR A 42 -15.47 3.11 13.55
CA TYR A 42 -14.87 1.79 13.68
C TYR A 42 -14.02 1.45 12.47
N GLN A 43 -13.18 0.43 12.61
CA GLN A 43 -12.32 -0.03 11.49
C GLN A 43 -13.13 -0.51 10.28
N GLU A 44 -14.31 -1.05 10.49
CA GLU A 44 -15.20 -1.44 9.41
C GLU A 44 -15.75 -0.26 8.59
N ASP A 45 -15.68 0.94 9.12
CA ASP A 45 -16.08 2.14 8.39
C ASP A 45 -15.02 2.65 7.42
N PHE A 46 -13.83 2.09 7.47
CA PHE A 46 -12.77 2.40 6.51
C PHE A 46 -13.16 1.90 5.12
N ILE A 47 -12.63 2.55 4.10
CA ILE A 47 -12.86 2.15 2.72
C ILE A 47 -11.71 1.25 2.30
N TYR A 48 -12.02 0.01 1.93
CA TYR A 48 -11.03 -1.03 1.67
C TYR A 48 -10.74 -1.23 0.19
N SER A 49 -9.52 -1.64 -0.10
CA SER A 49 -9.09 -1.99 -1.45
C SER A 49 -9.75 -3.29 -1.92
N ASP A 50 -9.88 -3.44 -3.24
CA ASP A 50 -10.22 -4.73 -3.86
C ASP A 50 -8.99 -5.64 -3.90
N GLU A 51 -7.83 -5.06 -4.02
CA GLU A 51 -6.55 -5.78 -4.00
C GLU A 51 -6.21 -6.22 -2.58
N GLU A 52 -5.58 -7.40 -2.49
CA GLU A 52 -5.12 -7.96 -1.25
C GLU A 52 -3.60 -8.02 -1.25
N ILE A 53 -2.99 -7.82 -0.10
CA ILE A 53 -1.53 -7.87 0.05
C ILE A 53 -1.13 -8.95 1.05
N SER A 54 0.03 -9.55 0.83
CA SER A 54 0.63 -10.49 1.77
C SER A 54 2.09 -10.14 1.99
N PRO A 55 2.52 -9.93 3.25
CA PRO A 55 3.90 -9.60 3.55
C PRO A 55 4.86 -10.73 3.15
N LYS A 56 5.94 -10.37 2.48
CA LYS A 56 7.03 -11.32 2.13
C LYS A 56 7.96 -11.58 3.32
N GLY A 57 7.97 -10.69 4.28
CA GLY A 57 8.77 -10.77 5.49
C GLY A 57 7.99 -10.33 6.70
N LYS A 58 8.68 -9.93 7.75
CA LYS A 58 8.07 -9.48 9.01
C LYS A 58 7.72 -8.00 9.03
N LYS A 59 8.12 -7.26 8.00
CA LYS A 59 7.88 -5.82 7.89
C LYS A 59 7.42 -5.46 6.51
N ILE A 60 6.54 -4.47 6.42
CA ILE A 60 6.17 -3.80 5.18
C ILE A 60 6.40 -2.31 5.35
N THR A 61 6.61 -1.62 4.24
CA THR A 61 6.68 -0.16 4.22
C THR A 61 5.45 0.36 3.50
N ILE A 62 4.73 1.28 4.12
CA ILE A 62 3.57 1.91 3.51
C ILE A 62 3.76 3.42 3.44
N SER A 63 3.22 4.02 2.40
CA SER A 63 3.25 5.47 2.25
C SER A 63 2.00 5.98 1.54
N SER A 64 1.73 7.27 1.72
CA SER A 64 0.63 7.94 1.05
C SER A 64 0.96 8.09 -0.43
N GLY A 65 0.16 7.47 -1.29
CA GLY A 65 0.29 7.56 -2.73
C GLY A 65 -0.53 8.70 -3.31
N GLU A 66 -0.67 8.67 -4.63
CA GLU A 66 -1.36 9.72 -5.37
C GLU A 66 -2.81 9.89 -4.92
N GLY A 67 -3.19 11.12 -4.63
CA GLY A 67 -4.54 11.50 -4.27
C GLY A 67 -4.93 11.24 -2.81
N LEU A 68 -4.10 10.52 -2.05
CA LEU A 68 -4.47 10.13 -0.68
C LEU A 68 -4.30 11.26 0.34
N GLY A 69 -3.18 11.99 0.28
CA GLY A 69 -2.89 13.02 1.29
C GLY A 69 -2.63 12.45 2.68
N ASP A 70 -2.88 13.27 3.70
CA ASP A 70 -2.76 12.85 5.09
C ASP A 70 -3.99 12.05 5.50
N THR A 71 -3.83 10.83 5.98
CA THR A 71 -4.94 9.99 6.44
C THR A 71 -4.46 8.79 7.24
N GLU A 72 -5.37 8.15 7.94
CA GLU A 72 -5.10 6.87 8.59
C GLU A 72 -5.33 5.71 7.64
N VAL A 73 -4.46 4.70 7.74
CA VAL A 73 -4.54 3.46 6.96
C VAL A 73 -4.53 2.28 7.90
N VAL A 74 -5.33 1.28 7.61
CA VAL A 74 -5.42 0.06 8.40
C VAL A 74 -5.24 -1.17 7.51
N LEU A 75 -4.66 -2.21 8.07
CA LEU A 75 -4.56 -3.53 7.44
C LEU A 75 -5.62 -4.44 8.05
N LYS A 76 -6.54 -4.93 7.22
CA LYS A 76 -7.61 -5.82 7.66
C LYS A 76 -7.29 -7.26 7.26
N PRO A 77 -7.11 -8.19 8.23
CA PRO A 77 -6.92 -9.60 7.93
C PRO A 77 -8.12 -10.19 7.20
N ILE A 78 -7.85 -11.06 6.24
CA ILE A 78 -8.91 -11.70 5.44
C ILE A 78 -9.38 -13.00 6.06
N GLU A 79 -8.50 -13.69 6.75
CA GLU A 79 -8.86 -14.93 7.41
C GLU A 79 -9.61 -14.67 8.72
N VAL A 80 -10.77 -15.31 8.85
CA VAL A 80 -11.72 -15.12 9.95
C VAL A 80 -11.15 -15.51 11.33
N LYS A 81 -10.06 -16.28 11.35
CA LYS A 81 -9.45 -16.75 12.61
C LYS A 81 -8.69 -15.68 13.37
N GLU A 82 -8.31 -14.60 12.70
CA GLU A 82 -7.61 -13.51 13.33
C GLU A 82 -8.51 -12.28 13.34
N GLU A 83 -9.22 -12.11 14.44
CA GLU A 83 -10.11 -10.96 14.63
C GLU A 83 -9.35 -9.65 14.85
N ASN A 84 -8.03 -9.71 14.90
CA ASN A 84 -7.20 -8.56 15.21
C ASN A 84 -6.73 -7.86 13.94
N ALA A 85 -7.49 -6.88 13.49
CA ALA A 85 -6.96 -5.89 12.57
C ALA A 85 -5.79 -5.15 13.26
N TYR A 86 -4.78 -4.79 12.48
CA TYR A 86 -3.72 -3.93 13.02
C TYR A 86 -4.29 -2.54 13.31
N GLU A 87 -3.70 -1.86 14.28
CA GLU A 87 -4.11 -0.49 14.60
C GLU A 87 -3.89 0.43 13.40
N PRO A 88 -4.77 1.42 13.19
CA PRO A 88 -4.59 2.39 12.12
C PRO A 88 -3.27 3.15 12.27
N THR A 89 -2.61 3.36 11.15
CA THR A 89 -1.37 4.10 11.06
C THR A 89 -1.60 5.39 10.29
N TYR A 90 -1.18 6.51 10.84
CA TYR A 90 -1.32 7.81 10.17
C TYR A 90 -0.23 7.97 9.11
N LEU A 91 -0.65 8.25 7.87
CA LEU A 91 0.26 8.48 6.74
C LEU A 91 0.32 9.96 6.39
N THR A 92 1.54 10.41 6.11
CA THR A 92 1.80 11.76 5.59
C THR A 92 2.58 11.61 4.27
N PRO A 93 2.20 12.35 3.21
CA PRO A 93 2.94 12.29 1.95
C PRO A 93 4.42 12.56 2.13
N GLY A 94 5.25 11.71 1.50
CA GLY A 94 6.70 11.82 1.59
C GLY A 94 7.33 11.25 2.85
N MET A 95 6.54 10.66 3.75
CA MET A 95 7.02 10.06 4.99
C MET A 95 6.57 8.59 5.09
N PRO A 96 7.33 7.65 4.50
CA PRO A 96 7.00 6.23 4.59
C PRO A 96 7.04 5.72 6.03
N VAL A 97 6.17 4.77 6.34
CA VAL A 97 6.05 4.16 7.67
C VAL A 97 6.32 2.66 7.55
N GLU A 98 7.17 2.13 8.43
CA GLU A 98 7.36 0.68 8.55
C GLU A 98 6.37 0.10 9.53
N ILE A 99 5.75 -1.02 9.16
CA ILE A 99 4.81 -1.74 10.02
C ILE A 99 5.32 -3.17 10.19
N ASN A 100 5.34 -3.62 11.43
CA ASN A 100 5.60 -5.03 11.75
C ASN A 100 4.33 -5.83 11.46
N VAL A 101 4.47 -6.88 10.66
CA VAL A 101 3.33 -7.68 10.20
C VAL A 101 3.64 -9.16 10.28
N GLU A 102 2.60 -9.97 10.22
CA GLU A 102 2.73 -11.42 10.17
C GLU A 102 2.99 -11.87 8.73
N LYS A 103 4.10 -12.56 8.52
CA LYS A 103 4.48 -13.08 7.20
C LYS A 103 3.46 -14.09 6.68
N GLY A 104 3.09 -13.96 5.42
CA GLY A 104 2.24 -14.92 4.72
C GLY A 104 0.73 -14.74 4.91
N ALA A 105 0.30 -13.90 5.83
CA ALA A 105 -1.12 -13.57 5.96
C ALA A 105 -1.56 -12.63 4.84
N TRP A 106 -2.83 -12.67 4.50
CA TRP A 106 -3.41 -11.77 3.48
C TRP A 106 -4.26 -10.69 4.15
N PHE A 107 -4.13 -9.47 3.64
CA PHE A 107 -4.81 -8.28 4.19
C PHE A 107 -5.41 -7.43 3.09
N LYS A 108 -6.51 -6.77 3.39
CA LYS A 108 -6.99 -5.63 2.62
C LYS A 108 -6.45 -4.34 3.22
N VAL A 109 -6.25 -3.34 2.38
CA VAL A 109 -5.80 -2.01 2.82
C VAL A 109 -7.01 -1.10 2.91
N GLY A 110 -7.22 -0.50 4.06
CA GLY A 110 -8.31 0.43 4.29
C GLY A 110 -7.81 1.84 4.57
N VAL A 111 -8.57 2.83 4.13
CA VAL A 111 -8.27 4.25 4.37
C VAL A 111 -9.44 4.94 5.04
N SER A 112 -9.14 5.93 5.90
CA SER A 112 -10.13 6.71 6.62
C SER A 112 -10.52 7.98 5.86
N MET A 113 -10.67 7.89 4.56
CA MET A 113 -10.98 9.02 3.71
C MET A 113 -12.45 9.05 3.33
N ARG A 114 -13.03 10.24 3.25
CA ARG A 114 -14.40 10.46 2.78
C ARG A 114 -14.40 11.34 1.54
N ASN A 115 -15.46 11.24 0.77
CA ASN A 115 -15.61 11.96 -0.48
C ASN A 115 -17.00 12.65 -0.52
N PRO A 116 -17.09 13.92 -0.15
CA PRO A 116 -18.36 14.64 -0.16
C PRO A 116 -18.81 15.07 -1.56
N THR A 117 -17.99 14.83 -2.59
CA THR A 117 -18.35 15.20 -3.97
C THR A 117 -19.32 14.21 -4.58
N ASP A 118 -19.86 14.53 -5.74
CA ASP A 118 -20.80 13.69 -6.49
C ASP A 118 -20.11 12.75 -7.50
N GLU A 119 -18.79 12.70 -7.48
CA GLU A 119 -18.00 11.77 -8.30
C GLU A 119 -17.11 10.89 -7.43
N ASP A 120 -16.95 9.63 -7.81
CA ASP A 120 -15.99 8.73 -7.16
C ASP A 120 -14.57 9.25 -7.35
N ILE A 121 -13.75 9.13 -6.33
CA ILE A 121 -12.33 9.45 -6.44
C ILE A 121 -11.49 8.19 -6.21
N THR A 122 -10.35 8.13 -6.90
CA THR A 122 -9.40 7.04 -6.76
C THR A 122 -8.16 7.55 -6.06
N VAL A 123 -7.76 6.85 -5.02
CA VAL A 123 -6.54 7.14 -4.25
C VAL A 123 -5.66 5.91 -4.21
N TYR A 124 -4.40 6.10 -3.89
CA TYR A 124 -3.42 5.02 -3.88
C TYR A 124 -2.65 4.99 -2.56
N VAL A 125 -2.45 3.78 -2.06
CA VAL A 125 -1.51 3.51 -0.96
C VAL A 125 -0.32 2.79 -1.56
N GLU A 126 0.88 3.30 -1.38
CA GLU A 126 2.09 2.65 -1.85
C GLU A 126 2.59 1.67 -0.78
N VAL A 127 2.81 0.43 -1.18
CA VAL A 127 3.22 -0.64 -0.27
C VAL A 127 4.43 -1.38 -0.84
N THR A 128 5.44 -1.57 -0.01
CA THR A 128 6.67 -2.28 -0.37
C THR A 128 6.87 -3.48 0.55
N GLY A 129 7.39 -4.58 0.00
CA GLY A 129 7.65 -5.80 0.76
C GLY A 129 6.48 -6.77 0.80
N VAL A 130 5.60 -6.73 -0.20
CA VAL A 130 4.39 -7.55 -0.27
C VAL A 130 4.24 -8.24 -1.59
N GLU A 131 3.42 -9.31 -1.60
CA GLU A 131 2.79 -9.87 -2.78
C GLU A 131 1.39 -9.27 -2.89
N VAL A 132 0.89 -9.09 -4.10
CA VAL A 132 -0.43 -8.52 -4.36
C VAL A 132 -1.27 -9.49 -5.19
N ARG A 133 -2.55 -9.62 -4.84
CA ARG A 133 -3.52 -10.37 -5.63
C ARG A 133 -4.85 -9.61 -5.68
N ILE A 134 -5.63 -9.91 -6.70
CA ILE A 134 -7.00 -9.41 -6.83
C ILE A 134 -7.94 -10.59 -6.55
N GLU A 135 -8.89 -10.35 -5.70
CA GLU A 135 -9.90 -11.35 -5.39
C GLU A 135 -10.92 -11.50 -6.52
#